data_902257cc49ce0bfb4fb90a599b80d9a8
#
_entry.id   902257cc49ce0bfb4fb90a599b80d9a8
#
_cell.length_a   1.000
_cell.length_b   1.000
_cell.length_c   1.000
_cell.angle_alpha   90.00
_cell.angle_beta   90.00
_cell.angle_gamma   90.00
#
_symmetry.space_group_name_H-M   'P 1'
#
loop_
_entity.id
_entity.type
_entity.pdbx_description
1 polymer ?
#
loop_
_entity_poly.entity_id
_entity_poly.type
_entity_poly.pdbx_seq_one_letter_code
_entity_poly.pdbx_strand_id
1 'polypeptide(L)'
;MGFILKTQEKKGSAYLFYRLHKRKPSLNILVKTDLTVDIETWVKANKSAASKDRFRRNQGKDLLEKLDLIEKSVLDALDNGIYIDGEMVNIIEGDKANNIKVVREAMRVVTNKELLQRKKEYRNEVKVASSPNDNTFVGFCSRYIEECENGDRMKHLKTAQKISASYIKNLKGFRNQVLAYQKKNHIVLSFDDITMDFYRKFTRFFLDKHYSPNTIARHMRDLKTIMRAALDLKLTDNREFLNRDFSANGEEVDNVVLSEEQLNQLYHLDIRTYQQTVDILDTLDIDKEERGSLQHALKRELYRNSLMDARDIFLVGCLTGQRVSDYKRINMGMVERLDDGNLFIHLQQQKTKKDIYIPMDERVNAILKKHGGSLPKIYDQHLNERIKVCGLLCGWIYDSGIKEHRGTMTYKTGKRFCDCIMTHTARRTFATNAYRKKISLGAIMKITGHSSEAQLRKYLKLKDKEKAQEAATEFFAAGVLRKAK
;
A
#
# COMPACT_ATOMS: atom_id res chain seq x y z
N MET A 1 -20.62 19.31 10.04
CA MET A 1 -20.49 20.52 9.22
C MET A 1 -20.59 20.12 7.77
N GLY A 2 -21.02 21.00 6.88
CA GLY A 2 -21.03 20.69 5.44
C GLY A 2 -21.97 21.57 4.64
N PHE A 3 -21.94 21.35 3.33
CA PHE A 3 -22.75 22.11 2.38
C PHE A 3 -24.02 21.35 2.08
N ILE A 4 -25.16 22.10 2.04
CA ILE A 4 -26.46 21.53 1.75
C ILE A 4 -27.20 22.39 0.71
N LEU A 5 -28.14 21.78 -0.03
CA LEU A 5 -29.12 22.50 -0.82
C LEU A 5 -30.38 22.78 0.02
N LYS A 6 -30.91 23.97 -0.13
CA LYS A 6 -32.19 24.35 0.45
C LYS A 6 -33.16 24.71 -0.68
N THR A 7 -33.63 23.71 -1.42
CA THR A 7 -34.57 23.87 -2.52
C THR A 7 -35.52 22.69 -2.59
N GLN A 8 -36.74 22.90 -3.05
CA GLN A 8 -37.70 21.84 -3.38
C GLN A 8 -37.64 21.45 -4.86
N GLU A 9 -36.90 22.18 -5.66
CA GLU A 9 -36.72 21.90 -7.08
C GLU A 9 -35.82 20.66 -7.27
N LYS A 10 -36.13 19.87 -8.30
CA LYS A 10 -35.40 18.64 -8.62
C LYS A 10 -34.39 18.84 -9.75
N LYS A 11 -34.45 19.92 -10.49
CA LYS A 11 -33.60 20.25 -11.64
C LYS A 11 -33.24 21.75 -11.65
N GLY A 12 -32.18 22.08 -12.38
CA GLY A 12 -31.68 23.44 -12.51
C GLY A 12 -30.54 23.75 -11.54
N SER A 13 -30.21 25.03 -11.42
CA SER A 13 -29.12 25.51 -10.55
C SER A 13 -29.66 26.09 -9.25
N ALA A 14 -29.03 25.76 -8.13
CA ALA A 14 -29.38 26.32 -6.82
C ALA A 14 -28.14 26.73 -6.02
N TYR A 15 -28.33 27.69 -5.11
CA TYR A 15 -27.28 28.09 -4.19
C TYR A 15 -26.98 27.02 -3.14
N LEU A 16 -25.73 26.82 -2.82
CA LEU A 16 -25.28 26.04 -1.66
C LEU A 16 -25.44 26.86 -0.38
N PHE A 17 -25.80 26.18 0.68
CA PHE A 17 -25.81 26.70 2.05
C PHE A 17 -24.76 25.92 2.86
N TYR A 18 -23.96 26.64 3.64
CA TYR A 18 -23.06 26.04 4.61
C TYR A 18 -23.81 25.83 5.93
N ARG A 19 -23.85 24.61 6.43
CA ARG A 19 -24.45 24.23 7.70
C ARG A 19 -23.37 23.89 8.72
N LEU A 20 -23.29 24.69 9.76
CA LEU A 20 -22.47 24.45 10.94
C LEU A 20 -23.37 23.91 12.05
N HIS A 21 -23.09 22.67 12.47
CA HIS A 21 -23.71 22.06 13.64
C HIS A 21 -22.64 21.50 14.55
N LYS A 22 -22.57 21.99 15.80
CA LYS A 22 -21.61 21.57 16.81
C LYS A 22 -22.35 21.36 18.13
N ARG A 23 -22.01 20.33 18.89
CA ARG A 23 -22.71 20.00 20.14
C ARG A 23 -22.14 20.75 21.34
N LYS A 24 -20.84 21.09 21.32
CA LYS A 24 -20.16 21.86 22.40
C LYS A 24 -19.15 22.83 21.75
N PRO A 25 -19.30 24.17 21.88
CA PRO A 25 -20.53 24.83 22.30
C PRO A 25 -21.71 24.54 21.35
N SER A 26 -22.95 24.70 21.80
CA SER A 26 -24.15 24.39 21.00
C SER A 26 -24.31 25.41 19.87
N LEU A 27 -24.04 25.01 18.66
CA LEU A 27 -24.11 25.86 17.46
C LEU A 27 -24.98 25.18 16.40
N ASN A 28 -25.93 25.91 15.85
CA ASN A 28 -26.74 25.49 14.70
C ASN A 28 -26.91 26.67 13.76
N ILE A 29 -26.00 26.86 12.83
CA ILE A 29 -25.92 28.01 11.94
C ILE A 29 -26.08 27.52 10.50
N LEU A 30 -26.88 28.25 9.72
CA LEU A 30 -27.06 28.02 8.30
C LEU A 30 -26.85 29.34 7.55
N VAL A 31 -25.86 29.39 6.69
CA VAL A 31 -25.50 30.58 5.91
C VAL A 31 -25.51 30.26 4.43
N LYS A 32 -26.13 31.17 3.62
CA LYS A 32 -26.07 31.06 2.16
C LYS A 32 -24.68 31.38 1.66
N THR A 33 -24.17 30.54 0.73
CA THR A 33 -22.92 30.82 0.02
C THR A 33 -23.20 31.50 -1.32
N ASP A 34 -22.16 32.06 -1.94
CA ASP A 34 -22.27 32.61 -3.31
C ASP A 34 -22.04 31.53 -4.37
N LEU A 35 -21.99 30.25 -3.97
CA LEU A 35 -21.74 29.12 -4.85
C LEU A 35 -23.04 28.51 -5.32
N THR A 36 -23.16 28.32 -6.64
CA THR A 36 -24.26 27.60 -7.28
C THR A 36 -23.80 26.26 -7.82
N VAL A 37 -24.69 25.26 -7.75
CA VAL A 37 -24.46 23.93 -8.29
C VAL A 37 -25.69 23.44 -9.04
N ASP A 38 -25.47 22.51 -9.98
CA ASP A 38 -26.57 21.79 -10.60
C ASP A 38 -27.20 20.82 -9.59
N ILE A 39 -28.51 20.88 -9.43
CA ILE A 39 -29.26 20.16 -8.39
C ILE A 39 -29.14 18.64 -8.59
N GLU A 40 -29.35 18.15 -9.81
CA GLU A 40 -29.29 16.70 -10.09
C GLU A 40 -27.91 16.12 -9.81
N THR A 41 -26.87 16.84 -10.24
CA THR A 41 -25.48 16.45 -10.04
C THR A 41 -25.12 16.43 -8.56
N TRP A 42 -25.55 17.44 -7.79
CA TRP A 42 -25.33 17.51 -6.35
C TRP A 42 -26.06 16.40 -5.59
N VAL A 43 -27.32 16.14 -5.92
CA VAL A 43 -28.12 15.10 -5.27
C VAL A 43 -27.55 13.72 -5.57
N LYS A 44 -27.14 13.46 -6.82
CA LYS A 44 -26.47 12.21 -7.19
C LYS A 44 -25.15 12.01 -6.44
N ALA A 45 -24.37 13.08 -6.27
CA ALA A 45 -23.12 13.06 -5.55
C ALA A 45 -23.28 12.71 -4.05
N ASN A 46 -24.38 13.10 -3.44
CA ASN A 46 -24.60 12.87 -2.00
C ASN A 46 -25.25 11.52 -1.65
N LYS A 47 -25.50 10.64 -2.62
CA LYS A 47 -26.12 9.32 -2.38
C LYS A 47 -25.16 8.29 -1.75
N SER A 48 -23.86 8.39 -1.99
CA SER A 48 -22.86 7.46 -1.43
C SER A 48 -21.47 8.11 -1.39
N ALA A 49 -20.54 7.53 -0.61
CA ALA A 49 -19.14 7.97 -0.58
C ALA A 49 -18.48 7.88 -1.96
N ALA A 50 -18.71 6.79 -2.70
CA ALA A 50 -18.19 6.61 -4.05
C ALA A 50 -18.75 7.64 -5.05
N SER A 51 -20.01 8.05 -4.89
CA SER A 51 -20.63 9.12 -5.69
C SER A 51 -20.02 10.47 -5.38
N LYS A 52 -19.71 10.77 -4.10
CA LYS A 52 -19.00 11.98 -3.69
C LYS A 52 -17.61 12.06 -4.29
N ASP A 53 -16.87 10.97 -4.30
CA ASP A 53 -15.55 10.93 -4.92
C ASP A 53 -15.58 11.07 -6.44
N ARG A 54 -16.62 10.57 -7.11
CA ARG A 54 -16.84 10.77 -8.55
C ARG A 54 -17.22 12.23 -8.84
N PHE A 55 -18.07 12.81 -8.04
CA PHE A 55 -18.42 14.23 -8.13
C PHE A 55 -17.18 15.12 -7.95
N ARG A 56 -16.36 14.83 -6.92
CA ARG A 56 -15.09 15.52 -6.68
C ARG A 56 -14.12 15.43 -7.86
N ARG A 57 -14.14 14.36 -8.63
CA ARG A 57 -13.28 14.20 -9.83
C ARG A 57 -13.82 14.89 -11.07
N ASN A 58 -15.14 14.99 -11.21
CA ASN A 58 -15.81 15.46 -12.43
C ASN A 58 -16.21 16.94 -12.37
N GLN A 59 -16.40 17.51 -11.19
CA GLN A 59 -16.61 18.93 -11.01
C GLN A 59 -15.25 19.63 -10.97
N GLY A 60 -15.12 20.71 -11.73
CA GLY A 60 -13.85 21.42 -11.85
C GLY A 60 -13.20 21.74 -10.51
N LYS A 61 -11.89 21.68 -10.49
CA LYS A 61 -11.01 21.92 -9.34
C LYS A 61 -11.39 23.15 -8.51
N ASP A 62 -11.95 24.16 -9.16
CA ASP A 62 -12.26 25.45 -8.58
C ASP A 62 -13.45 25.44 -7.57
N LEU A 63 -14.49 24.62 -7.81
CA LEU A 63 -15.61 24.54 -6.88
C LEU A 63 -15.21 23.86 -5.58
N LEU A 64 -14.52 22.72 -5.67
CA LEU A 64 -14.07 21.96 -4.51
C LEU A 64 -13.07 22.74 -3.66
N GLU A 65 -12.15 23.43 -4.32
CA GLU A 65 -11.20 24.28 -3.62
C GLU A 65 -11.89 25.43 -2.87
N LYS A 66 -12.96 26.00 -3.43
CA LYS A 66 -13.77 27.00 -2.74
C LYS A 66 -14.52 26.40 -1.55
N LEU A 67 -15.09 25.20 -1.69
CA LEU A 67 -15.76 24.51 -0.58
C LEU A 67 -14.80 24.20 0.58
N ASP A 68 -13.62 23.64 0.28
CA ASP A 68 -12.60 23.33 1.27
C ASP A 68 -12.05 24.59 1.95
N LEU A 69 -11.97 25.70 1.21
CA LEU A 69 -11.53 26.98 1.72
C LEU A 69 -12.54 27.64 2.68
N ILE A 70 -13.81 27.60 2.31
CA ILE A 70 -14.89 28.09 3.17
C ILE A 70 -14.91 27.30 4.47
N GLU A 71 -14.83 25.96 4.39
CA GLU A 71 -14.83 25.11 5.57
C GLU A 71 -13.63 25.40 6.49
N LYS A 72 -12.46 25.57 5.92
CA LYS A 72 -11.23 25.89 6.68
C LYS A 72 -11.29 27.28 7.31
N SER A 73 -11.77 28.29 6.57
CA SER A 73 -11.87 29.65 7.09
C SER A 73 -12.90 29.76 8.22
N VAL A 74 -14.02 29.03 8.11
CA VAL A 74 -15.01 28.97 9.18
C VAL A 74 -14.48 28.25 10.41
N LEU A 75 -13.73 27.15 10.24
CA LEU A 75 -13.08 26.45 11.35
C LEU A 75 -12.06 27.33 12.07
N ASP A 76 -11.25 28.06 11.31
CA ASP A 76 -10.26 28.99 11.87
C ASP A 76 -10.94 30.14 12.65
N ALA A 77 -12.04 30.69 12.11
CA ALA A 77 -12.81 31.72 12.80
C ALA A 77 -13.54 31.19 14.06
N LEU A 78 -13.87 29.91 14.11
CA LEU A 78 -14.43 29.25 15.30
C LEU A 78 -13.39 29.11 16.43
N ASP A 79 -12.16 28.86 16.06
CA ASP A 79 -11.08 28.58 17.03
C ASP A 79 -10.35 29.87 17.46
N ASN A 80 -10.19 30.85 16.56
CA ASN A 80 -9.35 32.02 16.74
C ASN A 80 -10.10 33.37 16.67
N GLY A 81 -11.40 33.35 16.36
CA GLY A 81 -12.16 34.56 16.05
C GLY A 81 -11.83 35.15 14.68
N ILE A 82 -12.45 36.27 14.33
CA ILE A 82 -12.19 36.97 13.06
C ILE A 82 -12.31 38.49 13.26
N TYR A 83 -11.48 39.24 12.55
CA TYR A 83 -11.58 40.72 12.55
C TYR A 83 -12.74 41.17 11.66
N ILE A 84 -13.68 41.95 12.24
CA ILE A 84 -14.79 42.57 11.55
C ILE A 84 -14.78 44.06 11.90
N ASP A 85 -14.67 44.89 10.90
CA ASP A 85 -14.63 46.37 11.07
C ASP A 85 -13.54 46.86 12.06
N GLY A 86 -12.42 46.10 12.13
CA GLY A 86 -11.28 46.46 13.01
C GLY A 86 -11.34 45.86 14.41
N GLU A 87 -12.40 45.15 14.76
CA GLU A 87 -12.57 44.52 16.07
C GLU A 87 -12.50 43.00 15.95
N MET A 88 -11.88 42.34 16.94
CA MET A 88 -11.84 40.89 17.03
C MET A 88 -13.18 40.36 17.54
N VAL A 89 -13.88 39.60 16.70
CA VAL A 89 -15.19 39.01 17.01
C VAL A 89 -15.06 37.51 17.12
N ASN A 90 -15.48 36.95 18.25
CA ASN A 90 -15.48 35.51 18.52
C ASN A 90 -16.92 34.96 18.43
N ILE A 91 -17.00 33.64 18.30
CA ILE A 91 -18.26 32.89 18.44
C ILE A 91 -18.68 32.93 19.92
N ILE A 92 -19.96 33.28 20.14
CA ILE A 92 -20.57 33.39 21.47
C ILE A 92 -21.73 32.40 21.55
N GLU A 93 -21.70 31.53 22.55
CA GLU A 93 -22.79 30.55 22.76
C GLU A 93 -24.10 31.26 23.07
N GLY A 94 -25.17 30.89 22.34
CA GLY A 94 -26.49 31.52 22.45
C GLY A 94 -26.71 32.76 21.56
N ASP A 95 -25.68 33.46 21.10
CA ASP A 95 -25.79 34.61 20.23
C ASP A 95 -25.79 34.21 18.75
N LYS A 96 -26.97 33.85 18.25
CA LYS A 96 -27.14 33.40 16.88
C LYS A 96 -26.84 34.49 15.84
N ALA A 97 -27.14 35.76 16.15
CA ALA A 97 -26.92 36.87 15.22
C ALA A 97 -25.41 37.15 15.04
N ASN A 98 -24.67 37.24 16.14
CA ASN A 98 -23.23 37.40 16.13
C ASN A 98 -22.54 36.21 15.41
N ASN A 99 -22.96 35.01 15.72
CA ASN A 99 -22.35 33.79 15.14
C ASN A 99 -22.60 33.68 13.63
N ILE A 100 -23.76 34.11 13.14
CA ILE A 100 -24.06 34.24 11.70
C ILE A 100 -23.13 35.29 11.06
N LYS A 101 -22.90 36.44 11.75
CA LYS A 101 -22.02 37.50 11.26
C LYS A 101 -20.57 36.98 11.11
N VAL A 102 -20.03 36.27 12.13
CA VAL A 102 -18.71 35.67 12.12
C VAL A 102 -18.55 34.65 11.00
N VAL A 103 -19.49 33.71 10.86
CA VAL A 103 -19.44 32.68 9.80
C VAL A 103 -19.55 33.32 8.41
N ARG A 104 -20.40 34.33 8.24
CA ARG A 104 -20.55 35.04 6.96
C ARG A 104 -19.27 35.80 6.57
N GLU A 105 -18.61 36.45 7.52
CA GLU A 105 -17.38 37.18 7.25
C GLU A 105 -16.22 36.20 6.97
N ALA A 106 -16.12 35.10 7.71
CA ALA A 106 -15.14 34.00 7.42
C ALA A 106 -15.32 33.45 6.00
N MET A 107 -16.56 33.35 5.51
CA MET A 107 -16.85 32.95 4.13
C MET A 107 -16.49 34.03 3.10
N ARG A 108 -16.70 35.31 3.45
CA ARG A 108 -16.39 36.45 2.58
C ARG A 108 -14.90 36.64 2.36
N VAL A 109 -14.06 36.39 3.37
CA VAL A 109 -12.60 36.42 3.26
C VAL A 109 -12.11 35.43 2.21
N VAL A 110 -12.80 34.30 2.01
CA VAL A 110 -12.45 33.28 1.02
C VAL A 110 -12.83 33.63 -0.41
N THR A 111 -13.88 34.41 -0.57
CA THR A 111 -14.33 34.86 -1.91
C THR A 111 -13.53 36.06 -2.43
N ASN A 112 -12.65 36.63 -1.61
CA ASN A 112 -11.86 37.79 -1.97
C ASN A 112 -10.77 37.44 -3.01
N LYS A 113 -10.73 38.19 -4.13
CA LYS A 113 -9.80 38.00 -5.27
C LYS A 113 -8.33 37.91 -4.83
N GLU A 114 -7.93 38.64 -3.79
CA GLU A 114 -6.55 38.65 -3.28
C GLU A 114 -6.11 37.31 -2.67
N LEU A 115 -7.01 36.58 -1.99
CA LEU A 115 -6.67 35.27 -1.43
C LEU A 115 -6.54 34.21 -2.53
N LEU A 116 -7.37 34.32 -3.57
CA LEU A 116 -7.25 33.47 -4.77
C LEU A 116 -5.98 33.79 -5.55
N GLN A 117 -5.55 35.04 -5.55
CA GLN A 117 -4.33 35.48 -6.21
C GLN A 117 -3.09 35.02 -5.47
N ARG A 118 -3.00 35.20 -4.13
CA ARG A 118 -1.93 34.63 -3.28
C ARG A 118 -1.80 33.14 -3.40
N LYS A 119 -2.93 32.41 -3.59
CA LYS A 119 -2.89 30.95 -3.82
C LYS A 119 -2.40 30.59 -5.20
N LYS A 120 -2.71 31.38 -6.23
CA LYS A 120 -2.13 31.18 -7.57
C LYS A 120 -0.63 31.44 -7.56
N GLU A 121 -0.21 32.48 -6.86
CA GLU A 121 1.21 32.83 -6.66
C GLU A 121 1.95 31.71 -5.91
N TYR A 122 1.40 31.25 -4.78
CA TYR A 122 1.95 30.10 -4.03
C TYR A 122 1.99 28.81 -4.85
N ARG A 123 0.94 28.54 -5.68
CA ARG A 123 0.95 27.39 -6.61
C ARG A 123 2.05 27.52 -7.68
N ASN A 124 2.30 28.73 -8.14
CA ASN A 124 3.36 28.99 -9.10
C ASN A 124 4.72 28.87 -8.44
N GLU A 125 4.91 29.40 -7.22
CA GLU A 125 6.12 29.22 -6.41
C GLU A 125 6.40 27.73 -6.14
N VAL A 126 5.40 26.94 -5.73
CA VAL A 126 5.57 25.50 -5.52
C VAL A 126 5.84 24.75 -6.82
N LYS A 127 5.28 25.20 -7.96
CA LYS A 127 5.61 24.62 -9.28
C LYS A 127 7.02 24.96 -9.70
N VAL A 128 7.45 26.21 -9.48
CA VAL A 128 8.83 26.65 -9.76
C VAL A 128 9.78 25.92 -8.83
N ALA A 129 9.49 25.89 -7.53
CA ALA A 129 10.28 25.19 -6.50
C ALA A 129 10.30 23.65 -6.64
N SER A 130 9.54 23.08 -7.55
CA SER A 130 9.58 21.64 -7.90
C SER A 130 10.23 21.35 -9.24
N SER A 131 10.69 22.39 -9.94
CA SER A 131 11.45 22.26 -11.18
C SER A 131 12.80 21.58 -10.94
N PRO A 132 13.31 20.73 -11.85
CA PRO A 132 14.65 20.14 -11.74
C PRO A 132 15.77 21.19 -11.66
N ASN A 133 15.54 22.37 -12.19
CA ASN A 133 16.53 23.47 -12.20
C ASN A 133 16.50 24.34 -10.92
N ASP A 134 15.64 24.03 -9.96
CA ASP A 134 15.53 24.76 -8.72
C ASP A 134 16.47 24.17 -7.64
N ASN A 135 17.11 25.05 -6.86
CA ASN A 135 18.02 24.66 -5.76
C ASN A 135 17.28 24.28 -4.47
N THR A 136 15.96 24.18 -4.48
CA THR A 136 15.19 23.68 -3.33
C THR A 136 15.36 22.17 -3.17
N PHE A 137 15.02 21.66 -1.97
CA PHE A 137 15.05 20.23 -1.70
C PHE A 137 14.21 19.42 -2.70
N VAL A 138 13.00 19.90 -3.06
CA VAL A 138 12.10 19.22 -4.01
C VAL A 138 12.60 19.33 -5.45
N GLY A 139 13.18 20.48 -5.82
CA GLY A 139 13.85 20.66 -7.12
C GLY A 139 14.97 19.65 -7.30
N PHE A 140 15.81 19.48 -6.27
CA PHE A 140 16.85 18.46 -6.29
C PHE A 140 16.29 17.02 -6.35
N CYS A 141 15.20 16.72 -5.61
CA CYS A 141 14.51 15.41 -5.74
C CYS A 141 14.08 15.16 -7.19
N SER A 142 13.57 16.17 -7.88
CA SER A 142 13.12 16.06 -9.27
C SER A 142 14.29 15.80 -10.22
N ARG A 143 15.38 16.54 -10.07
CA ARG A 143 16.63 16.34 -10.82
C ARG A 143 17.23 14.96 -10.60
N TYR A 144 17.30 14.51 -9.34
CA TYR A 144 17.80 13.19 -8.98
C TYR A 144 16.98 12.08 -9.64
N ILE A 145 15.64 12.22 -9.70
CA ILE A 145 14.75 11.27 -10.35
C ILE A 145 14.99 11.26 -11.86
N GLU A 146 15.12 12.42 -12.48
CA GLU A 146 15.40 12.56 -13.91
C GLU A 146 16.73 11.92 -14.30
N GLU A 147 17.81 12.18 -13.55
CA GLU A 147 19.11 11.52 -13.72
C GLU A 147 19.00 9.98 -13.63
N CYS A 148 18.14 9.47 -12.73
CA CYS A 148 17.88 8.03 -12.63
C CYS A 148 17.11 7.49 -13.85
N GLU A 149 16.18 8.26 -14.41
CA GLU A 149 15.38 7.87 -15.59
C GLU A 149 16.21 7.87 -16.87
N ASN A 150 17.03 8.89 -17.04
CA ASN A 150 17.90 9.03 -18.23
C ASN A 150 19.08 8.05 -18.18
N GLY A 151 19.42 7.52 -16.99
CA GLY A 151 20.56 6.63 -16.81
C GLY A 151 21.87 7.32 -16.47
N ASP A 152 21.85 8.65 -16.26
CA ASP A 152 23.01 9.44 -15.84
C ASP A 152 23.46 9.03 -14.43
N ARG A 153 22.51 8.58 -13.61
CA ARG A 153 22.76 8.01 -12.30
C ARG A 153 22.57 6.50 -12.31
N MET A 154 23.64 5.77 -12.00
CA MET A 154 23.66 4.32 -12.02
C MET A 154 23.72 3.75 -10.59
N LYS A 155 23.21 2.55 -10.40
CA LYS A 155 23.31 1.81 -9.14
C LYS A 155 24.76 1.40 -8.82
N HIS A 156 25.49 0.98 -9.84
CA HIS A 156 26.90 0.62 -9.78
C HIS A 156 27.59 1.10 -11.07
N LEU A 157 28.50 2.06 -10.95
CA LEU A 157 29.28 2.59 -12.07
C LEU A 157 30.09 1.49 -12.77
N LYS A 158 30.74 0.61 -12.00
CA LYS A 158 31.60 -0.47 -12.55
C LYS A 158 30.84 -1.50 -13.40
N THR A 159 29.56 -1.72 -13.13
CA THR A 159 28.75 -2.74 -13.84
C THR A 159 27.71 -2.12 -14.77
N ALA A 160 27.70 -0.79 -14.94
CA ALA A 160 26.71 -0.01 -15.70
C ALA A 160 25.25 -0.41 -15.37
N GLN A 161 25.00 -0.84 -14.14
CA GLN A 161 23.68 -1.29 -13.71
C GLN A 161 22.75 -0.09 -13.49
N LYS A 162 21.75 0.03 -14.36
CA LYS A 162 20.71 1.06 -14.23
C LYS A 162 19.88 0.89 -12.95
N ILE A 163 19.38 2.01 -12.46
CA ILE A 163 18.41 2.04 -11.37
C ILE A 163 17.08 1.47 -11.86
N SER A 164 16.45 0.61 -11.04
CA SER A 164 15.23 -0.08 -11.46
C SER A 164 14.03 0.89 -11.54
N ALA A 165 13.14 0.68 -12.51
CA ALA A 165 11.91 1.47 -12.67
C ALA A 165 11.03 1.46 -11.39
N SER A 166 11.04 0.34 -10.63
CA SER A 166 10.33 0.24 -9.37
C SER A 166 10.90 1.19 -8.30
N TYR A 167 12.23 1.34 -8.24
CA TYR A 167 12.86 2.27 -7.31
C TYR A 167 12.59 3.73 -7.70
N ILE A 168 12.65 4.04 -9.00
CA ILE A 168 12.29 5.37 -9.53
C ILE A 168 10.84 5.71 -9.17
N LYS A 169 9.91 4.76 -9.31
CA LYS A 169 8.51 4.93 -8.88
C LYS A 169 8.40 5.25 -7.39
N ASN A 170 9.21 4.62 -6.54
CA ASN A 170 9.24 4.89 -5.10
C ASN A 170 9.75 6.31 -4.82
N LEU A 171 10.82 6.76 -5.49
CA LEU A 171 11.33 8.13 -5.38
C LEU A 171 10.31 9.18 -5.82
N LYS A 172 9.58 8.93 -6.92
CA LYS A 172 8.45 9.78 -7.33
C LYS A 172 7.36 9.84 -6.26
N GLY A 173 7.04 8.70 -5.65
CA GLY A 173 6.12 8.62 -4.52
C GLY A 173 6.60 9.42 -3.32
N PHE A 174 7.88 9.32 -2.97
CA PHE A 174 8.51 10.11 -1.90
C PHE A 174 8.41 11.61 -2.19
N ARG A 175 8.86 12.07 -3.38
CA ARG A 175 8.76 13.48 -3.79
C ARG A 175 7.33 14.02 -3.65
N ASN A 176 6.33 13.23 -4.07
CA ASN A 176 4.93 13.63 -3.97
C ASN A 176 4.47 13.78 -2.50
N GLN A 177 5.01 12.99 -1.56
CA GLN A 177 4.73 13.14 -0.14
C GLN A 177 5.39 14.40 0.44
N VAL A 178 6.62 14.72 0.02
CA VAL A 178 7.29 15.98 0.41
C VAL A 178 6.48 17.18 -0.09
N LEU A 179 6.05 17.18 -1.36
CA LEU A 179 5.18 18.21 -1.90
C LEU A 179 3.86 18.35 -1.12
N ALA A 180 3.25 17.22 -0.74
CA ALA A 180 2.02 17.23 0.07
C ALA A 180 2.25 17.81 1.47
N TYR A 181 3.42 17.53 2.08
CA TYR A 181 3.84 18.10 3.36
C TYR A 181 4.06 19.62 3.25
N GLN A 182 4.83 20.08 2.25
CA GLN A 182 5.04 21.50 1.97
C GLN A 182 3.71 22.25 1.78
N LYS A 183 2.79 21.63 1.00
CA LYS A 183 1.46 22.19 0.76
C LYS A 183 0.63 22.31 2.05
N LYS A 184 0.65 21.27 2.91
CA LYS A 184 -0.09 21.28 4.19
C LYS A 184 0.41 22.38 5.13
N ASN A 185 1.72 22.60 5.16
CA ASN A 185 2.36 23.52 6.10
C ASN A 185 2.65 24.90 5.49
N HIS A 186 2.35 25.13 4.21
CA HIS A 186 2.63 26.39 3.49
C HIS A 186 4.11 26.80 3.53
N ILE A 187 5.02 25.84 3.33
CA ILE A 187 6.47 26.05 3.33
C ILE A 187 7.10 25.50 2.06
N VAL A 188 8.27 26.04 1.72
CA VAL A 188 9.20 25.46 0.74
C VAL A 188 10.42 25.00 1.50
N LEU A 189 10.76 23.71 1.38
CA LEU A 189 11.90 23.11 2.10
C LEU A 189 13.20 23.36 1.36
N SER A 190 14.17 23.87 2.10
CA SER A 190 15.59 23.84 1.77
C SER A 190 16.25 22.57 2.33
N PHE A 191 17.53 22.35 2.02
CA PHE A 191 18.29 21.24 2.64
C PHE A 191 18.51 21.45 4.14
N ASP A 192 18.63 22.71 4.60
CA ASP A 192 18.90 23.05 6.01
C ASP A 192 17.66 22.85 6.88
N ASP A 193 16.47 22.83 6.29
CA ASP A 193 15.23 22.51 7.00
C ASP A 193 15.08 21.02 7.35
N ILE A 194 15.93 20.14 6.79
CA ILE A 194 15.88 18.69 7.05
C ILE A 194 16.58 18.36 8.37
N THR A 195 15.98 18.83 9.46
CA THR A 195 16.45 18.69 10.84
C THR A 195 15.74 17.54 11.58
N MET A 196 16.16 17.27 12.83
CA MET A 196 15.46 16.35 13.72
C MET A 196 14.02 16.82 14.02
N ASP A 197 13.77 18.13 14.07
CA ASP A 197 12.42 18.67 14.22
C ASP A 197 11.56 18.37 12.99
N PHE A 198 12.11 18.59 11.79
CA PHE A 198 11.46 18.18 10.55
C PHE A 198 11.16 16.68 10.55
N TYR A 199 12.10 15.83 10.94
CA TYR A 199 11.90 14.38 11.01
C TYR A 199 10.69 14.02 11.87
N ARG A 200 10.57 14.60 13.07
CA ARG A 200 9.44 14.36 13.98
C ARG A 200 8.11 14.81 13.36
N LYS A 201 8.08 16.02 12.79
CA LYS A 201 6.89 16.59 12.14
C LYS A 201 6.48 15.80 10.90
N PHE A 202 7.46 15.41 10.08
CA PHE A 202 7.21 14.63 8.86
C PHE A 202 6.77 13.20 9.16
N THR A 203 7.33 12.57 10.21
CA THR A 203 6.85 11.28 10.71
C THR A 203 5.39 11.39 11.18
N ARG A 204 5.07 12.43 11.96
CA ARG A 204 3.70 12.66 12.41
C ARG A 204 2.72 12.88 11.26
N PHE A 205 3.13 13.60 10.23
CA PHE A 205 2.32 13.76 9.02
C PHE A 205 1.94 12.43 8.35
N PHE A 206 2.80 11.44 8.38
CA PHE A 206 2.47 10.09 7.88
C PHE A 206 1.59 9.32 8.85
N LEU A 207 1.83 9.42 10.17
CA LEU A 207 1.01 8.79 11.19
C LEU A 207 -0.44 9.30 11.15
N ASP A 208 -0.64 10.61 10.99
CA ASP A 208 -1.96 11.23 10.84
C ASP A 208 -2.70 10.72 9.58
N LYS A 209 -1.97 10.28 8.57
CA LYS A 209 -2.50 9.65 7.35
C LYS A 209 -2.63 8.13 7.46
N HIS A 210 -2.44 7.55 8.63
CA HIS A 210 -2.50 6.11 8.90
C HIS A 210 -1.56 5.26 8.03
N TYR A 211 -0.40 5.80 7.64
CA TYR A 211 0.62 5.02 6.94
C TYR A 211 1.22 3.95 7.87
N SER A 212 1.53 2.78 7.29
CA SER A 212 2.23 1.73 8.03
C SER A 212 3.68 2.13 8.36
N PRO A 213 4.25 1.64 9.48
CA PRO A 213 5.64 1.89 9.86
C PRO A 213 6.63 1.58 8.74
N ASN A 214 6.40 0.50 7.98
CA ASN A 214 7.23 0.13 6.84
C ASN A 214 7.18 1.14 5.68
N THR A 215 6.03 1.75 5.46
CA THR A 215 5.88 2.81 4.45
C THR A 215 6.61 4.08 4.90
N ILE A 216 6.49 4.45 6.18
CA ILE A 216 7.21 5.58 6.77
C ILE A 216 8.72 5.34 6.68
N ALA A 217 9.18 4.17 7.13
CA ALA A 217 10.59 3.79 7.06
C ALA A 217 11.15 3.82 5.63
N ARG A 218 10.36 3.45 4.63
CA ARG A 218 10.76 3.58 3.22
C ARG A 218 10.97 5.03 2.84
N HIS A 219 10.02 5.92 3.15
CA HIS A 219 10.15 7.35 2.84
C HIS A 219 11.34 7.99 3.57
N MET A 220 11.65 7.57 4.81
CA MET A 220 12.83 8.04 5.52
C MET A 220 14.15 7.54 4.89
N ARG A 221 14.17 6.31 4.34
CA ARG A 221 15.33 5.83 3.56
C ARG A 221 15.51 6.61 2.28
N ASP A 222 14.42 6.91 1.57
CA ASP A 222 14.45 7.70 0.34
C ASP A 222 14.96 9.13 0.65
N LEU A 223 14.48 9.76 1.73
CA LEU A 223 14.97 11.04 2.24
C LEU A 223 16.50 11.01 2.48
N LYS A 224 16.97 10.03 3.27
CA LYS A 224 18.40 9.86 3.56
C LYS A 224 19.23 9.67 2.29
N THR A 225 18.70 8.97 1.30
CA THR A 225 19.38 8.76 0.01
C THR A 225 19.53 10.07 -0.75
N ILE A 226 18.49 10.89 -0.81
CA ILE A 226 18.51 12.19 -1.47
C ILE A 226 19.45 13.15 -0.73
N MET A 227 19.36 13.24 0.61
CA MET A 227 20.24 14.09 1.42
C MET A 227 21.71 13.71 1.29
N ARG A 228 22.02 12.41 1.27
CA ARG A 228 23.38 11.94 1.04
C ARG A 228 23.91 12.34 -0.32
N ALA A 229 23.10 12.20 -1.36
CA ALA A 229 23.48 12.64 -2.69
C ALA A 229 23.70 14.16 -2.78
N ALA A 230 22.88 14.95 -2.09
CA ALA A 230 23.07 16.39 -2.00
C ALA A 230 24.38 16.77 -1.26
N LEU A 231 24.68 16.07 -0.16
CA LEU A 231 25.92 16.25 0.59
C LEU A 231 27.15 15.89 -0.27
N ASP A 232 27.12 14.76 -0.99
CA ASP A 232 28.19 14.30 -1.88
C ASP A 232 28.45 15.31 -3.02
N LEU A 233 27.40 15.99 -3.49
CA LEU A 233 27.46 17.03 -4.51
C LEU A 233 27.79 18.42 -3.92
N LYS A 234 28.02 18.54 -2.61
CA LYS A 234 28.30 19.81 -1.89
C LYS A 234 27.20 20.86 -2.06
N LEU A 235 25.94 20.43 -2.19
CA LEU A 235 24.78 21.31 -2.23
C LEU A 235 24.29 21.71 -0.84
N THR A 236 24.76 21.04 0.19
CA THR A 236 24.48 21.31 1.59
C THR A 236 25.58 20.75 2.48
N ASP A 237 25.76 21.33 3.66
CA ASP A 237 26.60 20.79 4.73
C ASP A 237 25.78 20.17 5.86
N ASN A 238 24.46 20.14 5.71
CA ASN A 238 23.55 19.58 6.71
C ASN A 238 23.78 18.06 6.87
N ARG A 239 24.10 17.63 8.09
CA ARG A 239 24.37 16.24 8.48
C ARG A 239 23.38 15.67 9.49
N GLU A 240 22.34 16.42 9.86
CA GLU A 240 21.37 15.96 10.87
C GLU A 240 20.67 14.66 10.48
N PHE A 241 20.46 14.44 9.19
CA PHE A 241 19.88 13.16 8.69
C PHE A 241 20.77 11.94 8.95
N LEU A 242 22.05 12.12 9.29
CA LEU A 242 22.97 11.05 9.70
C LEU A 242 22.81 10.65 11.16
N ASN A 243 22.14 11.46 11.96
CA ASN A 243 21.86 11.14 13.36
C ASN A 243 21.20 9.77 13.47
N ARG A 244 21.61 9.01 14.50
CA ARG A 244 21.05 7.67 14.79
C ARG A 244 19.54 7.71 15.00
N ASP A 245 19.05 8.76 15.66
CA ASP A 245 17.63 8.92 15.99
C ASP A 245 16.78 9.33 14.78
N PHE A 246 17.43 9.77 13.69
CA PHE A 246 16.76 9.94 12.38
C PHE A 246 16.53 8.54 11.77
N SER A 247 15.64 7.78 12.38
CA SER A 247 15.47 6.34 12.13
C SER A 247 14.75 6.09 10.81
N ALA A 248 15.14 4.99 10.15
CA ALA A 248 14.46 4.46 8.96
C ALA A 248 14.10 2.96 9.16
N ASN A 249 13.91 2.56 10.40
CA ASN A 249 13.61 1.18 10.74
C ASN A 249 12.12 0.88 10.52
N GLY A 250 11.85 -0.20 9.81
CA GLY A 250 10.52 -0.75 9.68
C GLY A 250 10.30 -1.91 10.65
N GLU A 251 9.07 -2.35 10.73
CA GLU A 251 8.66 -3.49 11.54
C GLU A 251 8.58 -4.77 10.70
N GLU A 252 8.72 -5.90 11.36
CA GLU A 252 8.48 -7.19 10.73
C GLU A 252 6.97 -7.39 10.52
N VAL A 253 6.57 -7.71 9.28
CA VAL A 253 5.17 -7.93 8.93
C VAL A 253 4.82 -9.39 9.06
N ASP A 254 3.75 -9.69 9.80
CA ASP A 254 3.18 -11.02 9.83
C ASP A 254 2.64 -11.42 8.47
N ASN A 255 2.80 -12.70 8.14
CA ASN A 255 2.37 -13.28 6.87
C ASN A 255 1.95 -14.74 7.07
N VAL A 256 1.06 -15.21 6.22
CA VAL A 256 0.65 -16.62 6.20
C VAL A 256 1.58 -17.47 5.36
N VAL A 257 1.61 -18.76 5.68
CA VAL A 257 2.23 -19.83 4.89
C VAL A 257 1.24 -21.01 4.83
N LEU A 258 1.23 -21.74 3.74
CA LEU A 258 0.39 -22.91 3.59
C LEU A 258 1.07 -24.13 4.20
N SER A 259 0.28 -24.99 4.84
CA SER A 259 0.76 -26.33 5.24
C SER A 259 0.77 -27.27 4.03
N GLU A 260 1.34 -28.48 4.19
CA GLU A 260 1.30 -29.51 3.14
C GLU A 260 -0.13 -29.95 2.84
N GLU A 261 -0.98 -30.05 3.86
CA GLU A 261 -2.40 -30.38 3.70
C GLU A 261 -3.12 -29.31 2.88
N GLN A 262 -2.84 -28.04 3.16
CA GLN A 262 -3.41 -26.93 2.37
C GLN A 262 -2.88 -26.92 0.93
N LEU A 263 -1.61 -27.24 0.72
CA LEU A 263 -1.08 -27.40 -0.64
C LEU A 263 -1.79 -28.54 -1.40
N ASN A 264 -2.04 -29.64 -0.74
CA ASN A 264 -2.77 -30.77 -1.33
C ASN A 264 -4.25 -30.41 -1.60
N GLN A 265 -4.93 -29.72 -0.68
CA GLN A 265 -6.29 -29.21 -0.90
C GLN A 265 -6.33 -28.29 -2.12
N LEU A 266 -5.38 -27.37 -2.23
CA LEU A 266 -5.28 -26.44 -3.36
C LEU A 266 -5.01 -27.18 -4.68
N TYR A 267 -4.13 -28.19 -4.68
CA TYR A 267 -3.80 -28.99 -5.85
C TYR A 267 -5.01 -29.75 -6.38
N HIS A 268 -5.85 -30.29 -5.49
CA HIS A 268 -7.05 -31.06 -5.83
C HIS A 268 -8.31 -30.19 -5.98
N LEU A 269 -8.24 -28.88 -5.76
CA LEU A 269 -9.38 -27.98 -5.98
C LEU A 269 -9.80 -28.06 -7.45
N ASP A 270 -11.02 -28.56 -7.70
CA ASP A 270 -11.62 -28.64 -9.03
C ASP A 270 -12.90 -27.79 -9.09
N ILE A 271 -12.88 -26.81 -9.96
CA ILE A 271 -13.97 -25.86 -10.19
C ILE A 271 -14.27 -25.70 -11.69
N ARG A 272 -13.97 -26.71 -12.48
CA ARG A 272 -14.19 -26.68 -13.94
C ARG A 272 -15.66 -26.52 -14.28
N THR A 273 -16.55 -27.17 -13.55
CA THR A 273 -18.00 -27.02 -13.74
C THR A 273 -18.58 -26.00 -12.75
N TYR A 274 -19.70 -25.38 -13.15
CA TYR A 274 -20.41 -24.46 -12.26
C TYR A 274 -21.01 -25.18 -11.05
N GLN A 275 -21.51 -26.39 -11.25
CA GLN A 275 -22.10 -27.18 -10.17
C GLN A 275 -21.08 -27.47 -9.07
N GLN A 276 -19.86 -27.90 -9.40
CA GLN A 276 -18.81 -28.11 -8.42
C GLN A 276 -18.54 -26.86 -7.58
N THR A 277 -18.59 -25.67 -8.20
CA THR A 277 -18.39 -24.42 -7.47
C THR A 277 -19.55 -24.07 -6.54
N VAL A 278 -20.79 -24.38 -6.94
CA VAL A 278 -21.97 -24.18 -6.07
C VAL A 278 -21.90 -25.13 -4.89
N ASP A 279 -21.62 -26.40 -5.12
CA ASP A 279 -21.50 -27.40 -4.04
C ASP A 279 -20.47 -27.00 -3.00
N ILE A 280 -19.31 -26.47 -3.44
CA ILE A 280 -18.29 -25.93 -2.53
C ILE A 280 -18.81 -24.70 -1.77
N LEU A 281 -19.40 -23.72 -2.47
CA LEU A 281 -19.87 -22.48 -1.83
C LEU A 281 -20.97 -22.75 -0.79
N ASP A 282 -21.79 -23.77 -0.99
CA ASP A 282 -22.88 -24.12 -0.07
C ASP A 282 -22.36 -24.71 1.25
N THR A 283 -21.13 -25.23 1.28
CA THR A 283 -20.46 -25.70 2.49
C THR A 283 -19.77 -24.59 3.29
N LEU A 284 -19.58 -23.39 2.69
CA LEU A 284 -18.81 -22.32 3.30
C LEU A 284 -19.69 -21.42 4.19
N ASP A 285 -19.16 -21.05 5.35
CA ASP A 285 -19.78 -20.05 6.24
C ASP A 285 -19.37 -18.65 5.81
N ILE A 286 -20.01 -18.13 4.77
CA ILE A 286 -19.84 -16.78 4.21
C ILE A 286 -21.20 -16.08 4.12
N ASP A 287 -21.19 -14.75 4.18
CA ASP A 287 -22.45 -13.99 4.10
C ASP A 287 -23.14 -14.14 2.73
N LYS A 288 -24.45 -13.85 2.71
CA LYS A 288 -25.29 -14.04 1.52
C LYS A 288 -24.89 -13.15 0.35
N GLU A 289 -24.41 -11.94 0.61
CA GLU A 289 -24.00 -10.97 -0.42
C GLU A 289 -22.71 -11.45 -1.11
N GLU A 290 -21.71 -11.85 -0.30
CA GLU A 290 -20.45 -12.41 -0.81
C GLU A 290 -20.71 -13.70 -1.61
N ARG A 291 -21.54 -14.61 -1.06
CA ARG A 291 -21.95 -15.85 -1.75
C ARG A 291 -22.61 -15.55 -3.10
N GLY A 292 -23.59 -14.66 -3.14
CA GLY A 292 -24.29 -14.26 -4.38
C GLY A 292 -23.36 -13.64 -5.41
N SER A 293 -22.44 -12.79 -4.98
CA SER A 293 -21.42 -12.16 -5.83
C SER A 293 -20.49 -13.21 -6.45
N LEU A 294 -20.00 -14.16 -5.62
CA LEU A 294 -19.14 -15.25 -6.08
C LEU A 294 -19.87 -16.19 -7.03
N GLN A 295 -21.10 -16.60 -6.72
CA GLN A 295 -21.93 -17.43 -7.60
C GLN A 295 -22.12 -16.75 -8.97
N HIS A 296 -22.42 -15.45 -8.99
CA HIS A 296 -22.56 -14.71 -10.24
C HIS A 296 -21.25 -14.70 -11.06
N ALA A 297 -20.10 -14.45 -10.42
CA ALA A 297 -18.80 -14.46 -11.08
C ALA A 297 -18.46 -15.87 -11.63
N LEU A 298 -18.71 -16.90 -10.83
CA LEU A 298 -18.37 -18.30 -11.14
C LEU A 298 -19.28 -18.95 -12.20
N LYS A 299 -20.43 -18.35 -12.55
CA LYS A 299 -21.22 -18.76 -13.73
C LYS A 299 -20.39 -18.69 -15.01
N ARG A 300 -19.46 -17.73 -15.12
CA ARG A 300 -18.64 -17.55 -16.30
C ARG A 300 -17.50 -18.57 -16.33
N GLU A 301 -17.50 -19.44 -17.33
CA GLU A 301 -16.46 -20.45 -17.53
C GLU A 301 -15.05 -19.85 -17.61
N LEU A 302 -14.90 -18.75 -18.36
CA LEU A 302 -13.62 -18.04 -18.48
C LEU A 302 -13.07 -17.60 -17.11
N TYR A 303 -13.94 -17.23 -16.17
CA TYR A 303 -13.50 -16.85 -14.83
C TYR A 303 -13.04 -18.09 -14.04
N ARG A 304 -13.77 -19.21 -14.09
CA ARG A 304 -13.37 -20.47 -13.46
C ARG A 304 -12.03 -20.98 -14.00
N ASN A 305 -11.88 -21.00 -15.33
CA ASN A 305 -10.62 -21.38 -15.98
C ASN A 305 -9.47 -20.48 -15.50
N SER A 306 -9.70 -19.19 -15.39
CA SER A 306 -8.72 -18.25 -14.90
C SER A 306 -8.35 -18.43 -13.42
N LEU A 307 -9.27 -18.92 -12.58
CA LEU A 307 -8.95 -19.33 -11.20
C LEU A 307 -8.09 -20.59 -11.18
N MET A 308 -8.40 -21.58 -12.03
CA MET A 308 -7.59 -22.79 -12.18
C MET A 308 -6.17 -22.48 -12.66
N ASP A 309 -6.03 -21.56 -13.61
CA ASP A 309 -4.73 -21.06 -14.08
C ASP A 309 -3.95 -20.38 -12.94
N ALA A 310 -4.61 -19.53 -12.18
CA ALA A 310 -3.99 -18.84 -11.04
C ALA A 310 -3.55 -19.82 -9.93
N ARG A 311 -4.39 -20.84 -9.66
CA ARG A 311 -4.08 -21.95 -8.75
C ARG A 311 -2.79 -22.66 -9.18
N ASP A 312 -2.73 -23.08 -10.45
CA ASP A 312 -1.60 -23.82 -11.00
C ASP A 312 -0.31 -23.01 -10.98
N ILE A 313 -0.35 -21.74 -11.39
CA ILE A 313 0.80 -20.83 -11.33
C ILE A 313 1.29 -20.66 -9.89
N PHE A 314 0.38 -20.49 -8.93
CA PHE A 314 0.74 -20.30 -7.53
C PHE A 314 1.34 -21.58 -6.92
N LEU A 315 0.81 -22.75 -7.25
CA LEU A 315 1.35 -24.05 -6.85
C LEU A 315 2.78 -24.23 -7.35
N VAL A 316 3.07 -23.89 -8.61
CA VAL A 316 4.45 -23.92 -9.12
C VAL A 316 5.35 -23.03 -8.27
N GLY A 317 4.88 -21.86 -7.86
CA GLY A 317 5.61 -21.00 -6.94
C GLY A 317 5.85 -21.65 -5.57
N CYS A 318 4.84 -22.33 -5.01
CA CYS A 318 4.93 -23.03 -3.72
C CYS A 318 5.87 -24.26 -3.76
N LEU A 319 6.00 -24.89 -4.90
CA LEU A 319 6.79 -26.11 -5.08
C LEU A 319 8.22 -25.85 -5.58
N THR A 320 8.49 -24.65 -6.08
CA THR A 320 9.82 -24.26 -6.57
C THR A 320 10.52 -23.23 -5.69
N GLY A 321 9.78 -22.54 -4.82
CA GLY A 321 10.31 -21.50 -3.93
C GLY A 321 10.81 -20.25 -4.63
N GLN A 322 10.48 -20.03 -5.91
CA GLN A 322 10.94 -18.89 -6.69
C GLN A 322 10.12 -17.60 -6.41
N ARG A 323 10.61 -16.45 -6.87
CA ARG A 323 9.84 -15.20 -6.88
C ARG A 323 8.80 -15.25 -8.00
N VAL A 324 7.73 -14.46 -7.87
CA VAL A 324 6.67 -14.40 -8.89
C VAL A 324 7.21 -14.11 -10.29
N SER A 325 8.18 -13.22 -10.43
CA SER A 325 8.86 -12.94 -11.70
C SER A 325 9.58 -14.13 -12.29
N ASP A 326 9.98 -15.08 -11.47
CA ASP A 326 10.75 -16.25 -11.87
C ASP A 326 9.84 -17.46 -12.07
N TYR A 327 8.94 -17.80 -11.11
CA TYR A 327 8.11 -19.00 -11.27
C TYR A 327 7.07 -18.90 -12.39
N LYS A 328 6.57 -17.69 -12.72
CA LYS A 328 5.62 -17.48 -13.83
C LYS A 328 6.18 -17.79 -15.22
N ARG A 329 7.47 -17.82 -15.38
CA ARG A 329 8.14 -18.08 -16.65
C ARG A 329 8.71 -19.49 -16.78
N ILE A 330 8.53 -20.32 -15.73
CA ILE A 330 8.95 -21.72 -15.78
C ILE A 330 8.18 -22.43 -16.90
N ASN A 331 8.91 -23.18 -17.72
CA ASN A 331 8.39 -23.96 -18.82
C ASN A 331 9.22 -25.23 -19.05
N MET A 332 8.71 -26.16 -19.86
CA MET A 332 9.38 -27.42 -20.13
C MET A 332 10.74 -27.29 -20.80
N GLY A 333 10.98 -26.21 -21.55
CA GLY A 333 12.29 -25.93 -22.14
C GLY A 333 13.39 -25.59 -21.13
N MET A 334 13.04 -25.37 -19.86
CA MET A 334 13.98 -25.16 -18.74
C MET A 334 14.24 -26.45 -17.96
N VAL A 335 13.70 -27.58 -18.37
CA VAL A 335 13.83 -28.86 -17.68
C VAL A 335 14.99 -29.64 -18.27
N GLU A 336 15.94 -29.99 -17.42
CA GLU A 336 17.13 -30.77 -17.77
C GLU A 336 17.18 -32.05 -16.95
N ARG A 337 17.72 -33.11 -17.54
CA ARG A 337 18.05 -34.36 -16.84
C ARG A 337 19.53 -34.34 -16.49
N LEU A 338 19.84 -34.44 -15.21
CA LEU A 338 21.23 -34.52 -14.75
C LEU A 338 21.72 -35.97 -14.76
N ASP A 339 23.03 -36.14 -14.50
CA ASP A 339 23.74 -37.44 -14.56
C ASP A 339 23.17 -38.49 -13.60
N ASP A 340 22.55 -38.06 -12.50
CA ASP A 340 21.85 -38.92 -11.55
C ASP A 340 20.45 -39.40 -12.05
N GLY A 341 20.08 -39.02 -13.26
CA GLY A 341 18.81 -39.36 -13.89
C GLY A 341 17.61 -38.51 -13.41
N ASN A 342 17.78 -37.66 -12.43
CA ASN A 342 16.70 -36.76 -11.93
C ASN A 342 16.45 -35.57 -12.85
N LEU A 343 15.22 -35.09 -12.86
CA LEU A 343 14.86 -33.88 -13.61
C LEU A 343 15.00 -32.65 -12.73
N PHE A 344 15.57 -31.60 -13.30
CA PHE A 344 15.75 -30.32 -12.66
C PHE A 344 15.22 -29.19 -13.56
N ILE A 345 14.70 -28.14 -12.93
CA ILE A 345 14.40 -26.87 -13.61
C ILE A 345 15.62 -25.98 -13.48
N HIS A 346 16.30 -25.69 -14.60
CA HIS A 346 17.41 -24.75 -14.65
C HIS A 346 16.90 -23.36 -15.05
N LEU A 347 17.11 -22.37 -14.19
CA LEU A 347 16.71 -21.00 -14.49
C LEU A 347 17.67 -19.96 -13.90
N GLN A 348 17.88 -18.87 -14.62
CA GLN A 348 18.53 -17.69 -14.10
C GLN A 348 17.51 -16.74 -13.48
N GLN A 349 17.67 -16.41 -12.20
CA GLN A 349 16.76 -15.49 -11.48
C GLN A 349 16.83 -14.07 -12.05
N GLN A 350 15.69 -13.46 -12.33
CA GLN A 350 15.63 -12.11 -12.94
C GLN A 350 16.24 -11.03 -12.04
N LYS A 351 15.97 -11.08 -10.72
CA LYS A 351 16.40 -10.03 -9.78
C LYS A 351 17.86 -10.14 -9.37
N THR A 352 18.36 -11.35 -9.16
CA THR A 352 19.69 -11.62 -8.60
C THR A 352 20.69 -12.11 -9.63
N LYS A 353 20.23 -12.44 -10.84
CA LYS A 353 21.01 -13.02 -11.93
C LYS A 353 21.74 -14.32 -11.56
N LYS A 354 21.32 -14.99 -10.48
CA LYS A 354 21.86 -16.28 -10.08
C LYS A 354 21.26 -17.39 -10.93
N ASP A 355 22.10 -18.29 -11.38
CA ASP A 355 21.71 -19.57 -11.96
C ASP A 355 21.38 -20.54 -10.85
N ILE A 356 20.25 -21.22 -10.94
CA ILE A 356 19.77 -22.17 -9.94
C ILE A 356 19.19 -23.41 -10.60
N TYR A 357 19.37 -24.54 -9.95
CA TYR A 357 18.81 -25.83 -10.30
C TYR A 357 17.80 -26.23 -9.23
N ILE A 358 16.57 -26.49 -9.62
CA ILE A 358 15.46 -26.82 -8.73
C ILE A 358 15.03 -28.25 -9.05
N PRO A 359 15.05 -29.19 -8.10
CA PRO A 359 14.52 -30.53 -8.33
C PRO A 359 13.08 -30.45 -8.79
N MET A 360 12.72 -31.22 -9.83
CA MET A 360 11.39 -31.22 -10.43
C MET A 360 10.42 -31.99 -9.56
N ASP A 361 9.42 -31.29 -9.01
CA ASP A 361 8.29 -31.93 -8.33
C ASP A 361 7.34 -32.52 -9.39
N GLU A 362 6.78 -33.72 -9.16
CA GLU A 362 5.86 -34.37 -10.09
C GLU A 362 4.60 -33.53 -10.38
N ARG A 363 4.09 -32.80 -9.39
CA ARG A 363 2.94 -31.89 -9.53
C ARG A 363 3.26 -30.72 -10.45
N VAL A 364 4.50 -30.18 -10.38
CA VAL A 364 4.97 -29.13 -11.30
C VAL A 364 5.03 -29.68 -12.72
N ASN A 365 5.56 -30.89 -12.90
CA ASN A 365 5.60 -31.54 -14.20
C ASN A 365 4.17 -31.77 -14.78
N ALA A 366 3.25 -32.25 -13.95
CA ALA A 366 1.84 -32.44 -14.35
C ALA A 366 1.18 -31.10 -14.76
N ILE A 367 1.41 -30.03 -13.98
CA ILE A 367 0.89 -28.69 -14.28
C ILE A 367 1.46 -28.18 -15.61
N LEU A 368 2.76 -28.28 -15.83
CA LEU A 368 3.38 -27.83 -17.08
C LEU A 368 2.84 -28.61 -18.28
N LYS A 369 2.72 -29.94 -18.18
CA LYS A 369 2.13 -30.78 -19.25
C LYS A 369 0.67 -30.38 -19.53
N LYS A 370 -0.14 -30.15 -18.49
CA LYS A 370 -1.53 -29.69 -18.62
C LYS A 370 -1.63 -28.40 -19.44
N HIS A 371 -0.68 -27.47 -19.29
CA HIS A 371 -0.64 -26.20 -19.99
C HIS A 371 0.22 -26.22 -21.28
N GLY A 372 0.45 -27.36 -21.89
CA GLY A 372 1.20 -27.48 -23.14
C GLY A 372 2.68 -27.08 -23.02
N GLY A 373 3.25 -27.23 -21.83
CA GLY A 373 4.66 -27.00 -21.54
C GLY A 373 5.01 -25.59 -21.02
N SER A 374 4.04 -24.67 -20.95
CA SER A 374 4.28 -23.30 -20.47
C SER A 374 3.09 -22.80 -19.65
N LEU A 375 3.36 -22.09 -18.56
CA LEU A 375 2.32 -21.52 -17.70
C LEU A 375 1.54 -20.39 -18.40
N PRO A 376 0.23 -20.24 -18.11
CA PRO A 376 -0.58 -19.15 -18.62
C PRO A 376 -0.04 -17.79 -18.17
N LYS A 377 -0.29 -16.73 -18.96
CA LYS A 377 0.12 -15.36 -18.63
C LYS A 377 -0.98 -14.66 -17.82
N ILE A 378 -0.71 -14.35 -16.56
CA ILE A 378 -1.59 -13.59 -15.66
C ILE A 378 -0.82 -12.43 -15.06
N TYR A 379 -1.44 -11.23 -15.00
CA TYR A 379 -0.87 -10.08 -14.30
C TYR A 379 -0.84 -10.34 -12.79
N ASP A 380 0.19 -9.85 -12.08
CA ASP A 380 0.42 -10.13 -10.65
C ASP A 380 -0.76 -9.67 -9.77
N GLN A 381 -1.44 -8.59 -10.12
CA GLN A 381 -2.62 -8.13 -9.41
C GLN A 381 -3.74 -9.17 -9.52
N HIS A 382 -4.08 -9.61 -10.72
CA HIS A 382 -5.11 -10.62 -10.94
C HIS A 382 -4.73 -11.98 -10.33
N LEU A 383 -3.45 -12.34 -10.34
CA LEU A 383 -3.00 -13.55 -9.67
C LEU A 383 -3.26 -13.47 -8.16
N ASN A 384 -2.95 -12.32 -7.53
CA ASN A 384 -3.23 -12.11 -6.10
C ASN A 384 -4.72 -12.13 -5.77
N GLU A 385 -5.58 -11.55 -6.62
CA GLU A 385 -7.03 -11.56 -6.43
C GLU A 385 -7.58 -13.01 -6.55
N ARG A 386 -7.19 -13.72 -7.58
CA ARG A 386 -7.70 -15.06 -7.89
C ARG A 386 -7.25 -16.12 -6.90
N ILE A 387 -6.00 -16.06 -6.43
CA ILE A 387 -5.51 -17.03 -5.45
C ILE A 387 -6.21 -16.90 -4.08
N LYS A 388 -6.68 -15.70 -3.72
CA LYS A 388 -7.52 -15.51 -2.54
C LYS A 388 -8.87 -16.21 -2.70
N VAL A 389 -9.48 -16.10 -3.89
CA VAL A 389 -10.72 -16.82 -4.20
C VAL A 389 -10.49 -18.34 -4.18
N CYS A 390 -9.38 -18.84 -4.72
CA CYS A 390 -9.03 -20.25 -4.60
C CYS A 390 -8.89 -20.69 -3.13
N GLY A 391 -8.25 -19.87 -2.29
CA GLY A 391 -8.14 -20.13 -0.85
C GLY A 391 -9.50 -20.12 -0.14
N LEU A 392 -10.40 -19.22 -0.52
CA LEU A 392 -11.77 -19.20 -0.02
C LEU A 392 -12.51 -20.48 -0.40
N LEU A 393 -12.41 -20.91 -1.67
CA LEU A 393 -13.02 -22.15 -2.15
C LEU A 393 -12.41 -23.41 -1.52
N CYS A 394 -11.19 -23.34 -0.99
CA CYS A 394 -10.60 -24.37 -0.14
C CYS A 394 -11.09 -24.31 1.33
N GLY A 395 -11.99 -23.40 1.68
CA GLY A 395 -12.52 -23.25 3.04
C GLY A 395 -11.57 -22.52 4.02
N TRP A 396 -10.57 -21.77 3.55
CA TRP A 396 -9.62 -21.07 4.41
C TRP A 396 -10.17 -19.72 4.90
N ILE A 397 -11.38 -19.74 5.47
CA ILE A 397 -12.14 -18.57 5.93
C ILE A 397 -11.92 -18.23 7.42
N TYR A 398 -11.14 -19.02 8.14
CA TYR A 398 -10.80 -18.79 9.54
C TYR A 398 -9.84 -17.61 9.73
N ASP A 399 -9.81 -17.05 10.94
CA ASP A 399 -8.93 -15.92 11.27
C ASP A 399 -7.45 -16.27 11.01
N SER A 400 -6.79 -15.43 10.25
CA SER A 400 -5.36 -15.58 9.95
C SER A 400 -4.44 -15.42 11.16
N GLY A 401 -4.93 -14.79 12.23
CA GLY A 401 -4.15 -14.41 13.40
C GLY A 401 -3.12 -13.29 13.12
N ILE A 402 -3.15 -12.68 11.93
CA ILE A 402 -2.23 -11.59 11.55
C ILE A 402 -2.52 -10.34 12.37
N LYS A 403 -1.45 -9.74 12.88
CA LYS A 403 -1.47 -8.43 13.53
C LYS A 403 -0.95 -7.37 12.56
N GLU A 404 -1.64 -6.25 12.50
CA GLU A 404 -1.19 -5.05 11.78
C GLU A 404 -0.81 -3.96 12.77
N HIS A 405 0.31 -3.31 12.51
CA HIS A 405 0.74 -2.13 13.24
C HIS A 405 0.39 -0.87 12.45
N ARG A 406 -0.38 0.04 13.04
CA ARG A 406 -0.69 1.35 12.48
C ARG A 406 -0.41 2.42 13.53
N GLY A 407 0.57 3.26 13.25
CA GLY A 407 1.08 4.17 14.26
C GLY A 407 1.69 3.41 15.43
N THR A 408 1.27 3.73 16.64
CA THR A 408 1.70 3.06 17.89
C THR A 408 0.81 1.88 18.32
N MET A 409 -0.26 1.62 17.57
CA MET A 409 -1.25 0.61 17.94
C MET A 409 -1.09 -0.67 17.14
N THR A 410 -1.26 -1.80 17.84
CA THR A 410 -1.30 -3.15 17.25
C THR A 410 -2.75 -3.61 17.20
N TYR A 411 -3.23 -3.94 16.01
CA TYR A 411 -4.58 -4.45 15.80
C TYR A 411 -4.54 -5.91 15.36
N LYS A 412 -5.41 -6.75 15.95
CA LYS A 412 -5.78 -8.00 15.30
C LYS A 412 -6.64 -7.64 14.09
N THR A 413 -6.26 -8.08 12.90
CA THR A 413 -6.93 -7.64 11.67
C THR A 413 -8.29 -8.29 11.47
N GLY A 414 -8.57 -9.43 12.10
CA GLY A 414 -9.75 -10.25 11.80
C GLY A 414 -9.81 -10.72 10.34
N LYS A 415 -8.73 -10.59 9.59
CA LYS A 415 -8.68 -11.03 8.19
C LYS A 415 -8.69 -12.54 8.11
N ARG A 416 -9.49 -13.08 7.22
CA ARG A 416 -9.50 -14.50 6.92
C ARG A 416 -8.16 -14.93 6.34
N PHE A 417 -7.77 -16.18 6.54
CA PHE A 417 -6.51 -16.72 6.04
C PHE A 417 -6.40 -16.55 4.52
N CYS A 418 -7.47 -16.85 3.75
CA CYS A 418 -7.50 -16.68 2.29
C CYS A 418 -7.22 -15.23 1.85
N ASP A 419 -7.67 -14.21 2.60
CA ASP A 419 -7.46 -12.81 2.26
C ASP A 419 -6.00 -12.35 2.43
N CYS A 420 -5.22 -13.12 3.18
CA CYS A 420 -3.81 -12.84 3.48
C CYS A 420 -2.84 -13.53 2.52
N ILE A 421 -3.32 -14.39 1.63
CA ILE A 421 -2.49 -15.07 0.63
C ILE A 421 -2.11 -14.10 -0.48
N MET A 422 -0.83 -14.12 -0.84
CA MET A 422 -0.24 -13.30 -1.89
C MET A 422 0.75 -14.12 -2.70
N THR A 423 1.12 -13.66 -3.88
CA THR A 423 2.15 -14.30 -4.72
C THR A 423 3.45 -14.61 -3.97
N HIS A 424 3.82 -13.78 -3.00
CA HIS A 424 5.01 -13.98 -2.18
C HIS A 424 4.85 -15.04 -1.09
N THR A 425 3.62 -15.37 -0.72
CA THR A 425 3.30 -16.49 0.20
C THR A 425 3.82 -17.81 -0.36
N ALA A 426 3.79 -18.01 -1.70
CA ALA A 426 4.31 -19.21 -2.33
C ALA A 426 5.78 -19.52 -1.93
N ARG A 427 6.66 -18.53 -2.05
CA ARG A 427 8.07 -18.69 -1.71
C ARG A 427 8.30 -18.90 -0.21
N ARG A 428 7.48 -18.25 0.64
CA ARG A 428 7.51 -18.46 2.10
C ARG A 428 7.05 -19.85 2.47
N THR A 429 6.01 -20.34 1.83
CA THR A 429 5.48 -21.71 1.99
C THR A 429 6.56 -22.74 1.68
N PHE A 430 7.22 -22.64 0.52
CA PHE A 430 8.33 -23.51 0.17
C PHE A 430 9.42 -23.54 1.26
N ALA A 431 9.95 -22.37 1.61
CA ALA A 431 11.05 -22.26 2.55
C ALA A 431 10.67 -22.80 3.95
N THR A 432 9.47 -22.47 4.43
CA THR A 432 9.00 -22.90 5.76
C THR A 432 8.74 -24.40 5.81
N ASN A 433 8.09 -24.98 4.79
CA ASN A 433 7.81 -26.41 4.74
C ASN A 433 9.09 -27.24 4.57
N ALA A 434 10.02 -26.78 3.71
CA ALA A 434 11.33 -27.41 3.60
C ALA A 434 12.09 -27.40 4.93
N TYR A 435 12.08 -26.27 5.64
CA TYR A 435 12.72 -26.17 6.96
C TYR A 435 12.05 -27.10 7.99
N ARG A 436 10.71 -27.16 8.03
CA ARG A 436 9.95 -28.09 8.90
C ARG A 436 10.32 -29.56 8.62
N LYS A 437 10.62 -29.87 7.37
CA LYS A 437 11.12 -31.20 6.94
C LYS A 437 12.62 -31.42 7.24
N LYS A 438 13.24 -30.52 8.02
CA LYS A 438 14.65 -30.61 8.43
C LYS A 438 15.66 -30.49 7.26
N ILE A 439 15.26 -29.89 6.15
CA ILE A 439 16.19 -29.55 5.08
C ILE A 439 17.11 -28.42 5.58
N SER A 440 18.41 -28.57 5.35
CA SER A 440 19.38 -27.57 5.80
C SER A 440 19.15 -26.20 5.19
N LEU A 441 19.42 -25.13 5.94
CA LEU A 441 19.30 -23.76 5.45
C LEU A 441 20.12 -23.53 4.18
N GLY A 442 21.32 -24.13 4.12
CA GLY A 442 22.18 -24.07 2.93
C GLY A 442 21.54 -24.66 1.68
N ALA A 443 20.85 -25.79 1.79
CA ALA A 443 20.15 -26.42 0.68
C ALA A 443 18.94 -25.56 0.25
N ILE A 444 18.15 -25.06 1.21
CA ILE A 444 17.03 -24.16 0.93
C ILE A 444 17.52 -22.87 0.23
N MET A 445 18.67 -22.32 0.67
CA MET A 445 19.26 -21.14 0.07
C MET A 445 19.71 -21.36 -1.37
N LYS A 446 20.28 -22.53 -1.69
CA LYS A 446 20.68 -22.88 -3.06
C LYS A 446 19.48 -22.84 -4.01
N ILE A 447 18.36 -23.44 -3.62
CA ILE A 447 17.14 -23.48 -4.45
C ILE A 447 16.47 -22.09 -4.50
N THR A 448 16.31 -21.44 -3.35
CA THR A 448 15.61 -20.16 -3.30
C THR A 448 16.46 -18.98 -3.77
N GLY A 449 17.81 -19.09 -3.79
CA GLY A 449 18.72 -18.03 -4.19
C GLY A 449 18.86 -16.91 -3.15
N HIS A 450 18.65 -17.18 -1.84
CA HIS A 450 18.93 -16.21 -0.78
C HIS A 450 20.44 -16.00 -0.63
N SER A 451 20.83 -14.77 -0.33
CA SER A 451 22.26 -14.40 -0.22
C SER A 451 22.83 -14.61 1.18
N SER A 452 21.98 -14.73 2.20
CA SER A 452 22.39 -14.99 3.58
C SER A 452 21.30 -15.72 4.35
N GLU A 453 21.71 -16.48 5.38
CA GLU A 453 20.79 -17.13 6.31
C GLU A 453 19.87 -16.13 7.01
N ALA A 454 20.39 -14.97 7.40
CA ALA A 454 19.60 -13.92 8.03
C ALA A 454 18.44 -13.46 7.14
N GLN A 455 18.65 -13.40 5.81
CA GLN A 455 17.56 -13.13 4.88
C GLN A 455 16.58 -14.29 4.78
N LEU A 456 17.06 -15.54 4.72
CA LEU A 456 16.18 -16.71 4.67
C LEU A 456 15.35 -16.83 5.96
N ARG A 457 15.94 -16.66 7.14
CA ARG A 457 15.25 -16.73 8.44
C ARG A 457 14.07 -15.77 8.55
N LYS A 458 14.12 -14.59 7.91
CA LYS A 458 12.97 -13.66 7.79
C LYS A 458 11.79 -14.22 6.96
N TYR A 459 12.05 -15.22 6.15
CA TYR A 459 11.01 -15.91 5.37
C TYR A 459 10.37 -17.07 6.12
N LEU A 460 11.08 -17.65 7.07
CA LEU A 460 10.59 -18.77 7.85
C LEU A 460 9.53 -18.28 8.84
N LYS A 461 8.32 -18.82 8.73
CA LYS A 461 7.20 -18.51 9.63
C LYS A 461 7.02 -19.65 10.62
N LEU A 462 7.95 -19.71 11.57
CA LEU A 462 7.90 -20.65 12.68
C LEU A 462 7.15 -20.04 13.86
N LYS A 463 6.23 -20.81 14.44
CA LYS A 463 5.57 -20.44 15.72
C LYS A 463 6.62 -20.51 16.83
N ASP A 464 6.44 -19.71 17.88
CA ASP A 464 7.39 -19.71 19.02
C ASP A 464 7.52 -21.09 19.66
N LYS A 465 6.43 -21.87 19.67
CA LYS A 465 6.46 -23.27 20.10
C LYS A 465 7.36 -24.13 19.21
N GLU A 466 7.33 -23.95 17.89
CA GLU A 466 8.20 -24.67 16.93
C GLU A 466 9.67 -24.31 17.16
N LYS A 467 9.97 -23.03 17.38
CA LYS A 467 11.33 -22.55 17.72
C LYS A 467 11.83 -23.15 19.03
N ALA A 468 10.96 -23.19 20.06
CA ALA A 468 11.29 -23.79 21.34
C ALA A 468 11.53 -25.31 21.24
N GLN A 469 10.73 -26.03 20.43
CA GLN A 469 10.92 -27.45 20.17
C GLN A 469 12.22 -27.74 19.43
N GLU A 470 12.60 -26.88 18.49
CA GLU A 470 13.87 -26.98 17.76
C GLU A 470 15.06 -26.80 18.72
N ALA A 471 15.06 -25.71 19.50
CA ALA A 471 16.08 -25.47 20.51
C ALA A 471 16.19 -26.66 21.51
N ALA A 472 15.05 -27.13 22.00
CA ALA A 472 15.01 -28.28 22.90
C ALA A 472 15.64 -29.53 22.27
N THR A 473 15.38 -29.77 20.98
CA THR A 473 15.98 -30.91 20.25
C THR A 473 17.50 -30.80 20.19
N GLU A 474 18.04 -29.61 19.92
CA GLU A 474 19.48 -29.36 19.90
C GLU A 474 20.12 -29.56 21.30
N PHE A 475 19.49 -29.01 22.36
CA PHE A 475 19.96 -29.16 23.75
C PHE A 475 19.94 -30.61 24.21
N PHE A 476 18.91 -31.39 23.82
CA PHE A 476 18.86 -32.83 24.16
C PHE A 476 19.86 -33.65 23.35
N ALA A 477 20.07 -33.34 22.07
CA ALA A 477 21.04 -34.02 21.22
C ALA A 477 22.48 -33.77 21.68
N ALA A 478 22.78 -32.56 22.13
CA ALA A 478 24.08 -32.18 22.70
C ALA A 478 24.29 -32.69 24.13
N GLY A 479 23.32 -33.37 24.74
CA GLY A 479 23.42 -33.88 26.12
C GLY A 479 23.43 -32.81 27.21
N VAL A 480 23.16 -31.55 26.86
CA VAL A 480 23.10 -30.43 27.81
C VAL A 480 21.87 -30.52 28.74
N LEU A 481 20.75 -30.99 28.20
CA LEU A 481 19.53 -31.25 28.95
C LEU A 481 19.09 -32.70 28.80
N ARG A 482 18.38 -33.22 29.81
CA ARG A 482 17.73 -34.53 29.77
C ARG A 482 16.24 -34.37 29.61
N LYS A 483 15.62 -35.21 28.76
CA LYS A 483 14.17 -35.24 28.62
C LYS A 483 13.54 -35.61 29.95
N ALA A 484 12.59 -34.80 30.42
CA ALA A 484 11.71 -35.23 31.51
C ALA A 484 10.87 -36.41 31.03
N LYS A 485 10.74 -37.43 31.89
CA LYS A 485 9.86 -38.58 31.63
C LYS A 485 8.41 -38.21 31.85
#